data_1acd3dcfe6e63dbb4eea863a6a75af9a
#
_entry.id   1acd3dcfe6e63dbb4eea863a6a75af9a
#
_cell.length_a   1.000
_cell.length_b   1.000
_cell.length_c   1.000
_cell.angle_alpha   90.00
_cell.angle_beta   90.00
_cell.angle_gamma   90.00
#
_symmetry.space_group_name_H-M   'P 1'
#
loop_
_entity.id
_entity.type
_entity.pdbx_description
1 polymer ?
#
loop_
_entity_poly.entity_id
_entity_poly.type
_entity_poly.pdbx_seq_one_letter_code
_entity_poly.pdbx_strand_id
1 'polypeptide(L)'
;MILIVNTTEDRGITGTLAALLDSQNKEYEVIEASSLEIKPCIGCNFCWLKTPGVCSIKDDYEQILKKIIKADQLWVISDTALGFIDHKGKNIFDRILPIATMYLRFVGDQMRHVPRYDGQTDVGIIYRGTLEREYAQRWTERCALNFDSKSLGVYGEDELKEAAACMS
;
A
#
# COMPACT_ATOMS: atom_id res chain seq x y z
N MET A 1 -2.68 -1.52 -14.05
CA MET A 1 -3.89 -1.57 -13.16
C MET A 1 -3.60 -0.87 -11.84
N ILE A 2 -4.48 0.02 -11.40
CA ILE A 2 -4.42 0.73 -10.12
C ILE A 2 -5.18 -0.09 -9.08
N LEU A 3 -4.57 -0.39 -7.95
CA LEU A 3 -5.23 -1.02 -6.80
C LEU A 3 -5.45 0.00 -5.69
N ILE A 4 -6.70 0.20 -5.31
CA ILE A 4 -7.11 1.09 -4.21
C ILE A 4 -7.58 0.22 -3.04
N VAL A 5 -6.96 0.36 -1.88
CA VAL A 5 -7.34 -0.36 -0.65
C VAL A 5 -7.84 0.66 0.37
N ASN A 6 -9.15 0.71 0.56
CA ASN A 6 -9.77 1.59 1.54
C ASN A 6 -9.92 0.89 2.88
N THR A 7 -9.18 1.35 3.88
CA THR A 7 -9.25 0.82 5.25
C THR A 7 -10.20 1.61 6.16
N THR A 8 -10.78 2.70 5.65
CA THR A 8 -11.75 3.53 6.37
C THR A 8 -13.19 3.03 6.17
N GLU A 9 -14.12 3.49 7.00
CA GLU A 9 -15.54 3.23 6.82
C GLU A 9 -16.20 4.16 5.76
N ASP A 10 -15.47 5.17 5.29
CA ASP A 10 -15.97 6.15 4.34
C ASP A 10 -15.82 5.67 2.88
N ARG A 11 -16.92 5.24 2.31
CA ARG A 11 -16.99 4.87 0.89
C ARG A 11 -17.18 6.05 -0.06
N GLY A 12 -17.41 7.25 0.45
CA GLY A 12 -17.53 8.46 -0.36
C GLY A 12 -16.22 8.81 -1.04
N ILE A 13 -15.08 8.57 -0.37
CA ILE A 13 -13.75 8.79 -0.93
C ILE A 13 -13.51 7.88 -2.14
N THR A 14 -13.78 6.58 -2.00
CA THR A 14 -13.64 5.62 -3.11
C THR A 14 -14.61 5.90 -4.25
N GLY A 15 -15.85 6.31 -3.94
CA GLY A 15 -16.82 6.71 -4.95
C GLY A 15 -16.38 7.93 -5.76
N THR A 16 -15.80 8.92 -5.09
CA THR A 16 -15.24 10.13 -5.76
C THR A 16 -14.04 9.77 -6.64
N LEU A 17 -13.11 8.95 -6.13
CA LEU A 17 -11.96 8.48 -6.92
C LEU A 17 -12.41 7.66 -8.13
N ALA A 18 -13.36 6.75 -7.96
CA ALA A 18 -13.91 5.95 -9.04
C ALA A 18 -14.45 6.83 -10.16
N ALA A 19 -15.28 7.83 -9.83
CA ALA A 19 -15.82 8.76 -10.81
C ALA A 19 -14.73 9.55 -11.56
N LEU A 20 -13.65 9.95 -10.86
CA LEU A 20 -12.51 10.64 -11.48
C LEU A 20 -11.74 9.71 -12.43
N LEU A 21 -11.48 8.47 -12.02
CA LEU A 21 -10.74 7.48 -12.81
C LEU A 21 -11.55 7.02 -14.03
N ASP A 22 -12.86 6.81 -13.86
CA ASP A 22 -13.78 6.48 -14.96
C ASP A 22 -13.78 7.59 -16.02
N SER A 23 -13.81 8.86 -15.59
CA SER A 23 -13.75 10.01 -16.51
C SER A 23 -12.44 10.08 -17.30
N GLN A 24 -11.37 9.47 -16.80
CA GLN A 24 -10.05 9.37 -17.42
C GLN A 24 -9.81 8.05 -18.14
N ASN A 25 -10.82 7.16 -18.15
CA ASN A 25 -10.77 5.85 -18.79
C ASN A 25 -9.63 4.95 -18.25
N LYS A 26 -9.36 5.04 -16.92
CA LYS A 26 -8.29 4.28 -16.24
C LYS A 26 -8.81 2.96 -15.69
N GLU A 27 -7.96 1.93 -15.76
CA GLU A 27 -8.25 0.62 -15.19
C GLU A 27 -7.86 0.59 -13.72
N TYR A 28 -8.81 0.31 -12.84
CA TYR A 28 -8.59 0.24 -11.40
C TYR A 28 -9.43 -0.85 -10.73
N GLU A 29 -9.01 -1.25 -9.55
CA GLU A 29 -9.76 -2.11 -8.65
C GLU A 29 -9.82 -1.49 -7.25
N VAL A 30 -10.99 -1.53 -6.61
CA VAL A 30 -11.19 -1.05 -5.24
C VAL A 30 -11.44 -2.24 -4.31
N ILE A 31 -10.75 -2.25 -3.17
CA ILE A 31 -11.00 -3.15 -2.05
C ILE A 31 -11.46 -2.32 -0.85
N GLU A 32 -12.71 -2.52 -0.42
CA GLU A 32 -13.23 -1.95 0.82
C GLU A 32 -12.81 -2.86 1.99
N ALA A 33 -11.65 -2.54 2.58
CA ALA A 33 -10.99 -3.38 3.55
C ALA A 33 -11.46 -3.18 5.00
N SER A 34 -12.33 -2.20 5.27
CA SER A 34 -12.81 -1.89 6.61
C SER A 34 -13.54 -3.07 7.28
N SER A 35 -14.22 -3.90 6.49
CA SER A 35 -14.94 -5.09 6.95
C SER A 35 -14.13 -6.39 6.92
N LEU A 36 -12.90 -6.35 6.42
CA LEU A 36 -12.03 -7.52 6.31
C LEU A 36 -11.24 -7.77 7.60
N GLU A 37 -11.02 -9.03 7.92
CA GLU A 37 -10.14 -9.41 9.02
C GLU A 37 -8.68 -9.35 8.57
N ILE A 38 -7.97 -8.29 8.97
CA ILE A 38 -6.54 -8.08 8.66
C ILE A 38 -5.77 -7.96 9.96
N LYS A 39 -5.13 -9.04 10.39
CA LYS A 39 -4.30 -9.07 11.60
C LYS A 39 -2.96 -8.37 11.37
N PRO A 40 -2.36 -7.78 12.41
CA PRO A 40 -1.03 -7.17 12.30
C PRO A 40 0.06 -8.20 12.00
N CYS A 41 1.15 -7.75 11.39
CA CYS A 41 2.35 -8.58 11.23
C CYS A 41 2.98 -8.86 12.61
N ILE A 42 3.25 -10.14 12.91
CA ILE A 42 3.88 -10.56 14.17
C ILE A 42 5.40 -10.75 14.05
N GLY A 43 6.01 -10.41 12.91
CA GLY A 43 7.46 -10.50 12.71
C GLY A 43 8.03 -11.91 12.72
N CYS A 44 7.24 -12.95 12.45
CA CYS A 44 7.66 -14.33 12.54
C CYS A 44 8.64 -14.78 11.42
N ASN A 45 8.79 -13.99 10.37
CA ASN A 45 9.65 -14.25 9.20
C ASN A 45 9.34 -15.55 8.42
N PHE A 46 8.20 -16.22 8.67
CA PHE A 46 7.86 -17.46 7.97
C PHE A 46 7.71 -17.25 6.46
N CYS A 47 7.19 -16.10 6.05
CA CYS A 47 7.06 -15.70 4.65
C CYS A 47 8.40 -15.59 3.90
N TRP A 48 9.51 -15.61 4.61
CA TRP A 48 10.87 -15.68 4.04
C TRP A 48 11.53 -17.03 4.22
N LEU A 49 11.32 -17.70 5.37
CA LEU A 49 12.10 -18.86 5.80
C LEU A 49 11.37 -20.19 5.64
N LYS A 50 10.07 -20.26 5.99
CA LYS A 50 9.32 -21.53 6.03
C LYS A 50 8.32 -21.68 4.89
N THR A 51 7.64 -20.57 4.56
CA THR A 51 6.61 -20.52 3.50
C THR A 51 6.92 -19.35 2.54
N PRO A 52 8.04 -19.43 1.76
CA PRO A 52 8.49 -18.31 0.94
C PRO A 52 7.39 -17.74 0.05
N GLY A 53 7.13 -16.43 0.18
CA GLY A 53 6.09 -15.73 -0.56
C GLY A 53 4.68 -15.83 0.03
N VAL A 54 4.48 -16.59 1.11
CA VAL A 54 3.16 -16.78 1.74
C VAL A 54 3.21 -16.42 3.22
N CYS A 55 2.29 -15.54 3.65
CA CYS A 55 2.17 -15.20 5.08
C CYS A 55 1.62 -16.41 5.86
N SER A 56 2.15 -16.64 7.07
CA SER A 56 1.66 -17.70 7.96
C SER A 56 0.32 -17.37 8.62
N ILE A 57 -0.03 -16.10 8.73
CA ILE A 57 -1.31 -15.64 9.25
C ILE A 57 -2.36 -15.86 8.16
N LYS A 58 -3.39 -16.65 8.48
CA LYS A 58 -4.50 -16.95 7.56
C LYS A 58 -5.67 -16.03 7.89
N ASP A 59 -5.85 -15.04 7.07
CA ASP A 59 -6.92 -14.03 7.13
C ASP A 59 -7.15 -13.44 5.74
N ASP A 60 -7.98 -12.39 5.65
CA ASP A 60 -8.37 -11.80 4.37
C ASP A 60 -7.24 -11.07 3.64
N TYR A 61 -6.10 -10.81 4.31
CA TYR A 61 -4.98 -10.10 3.68
C TYR A 61 -4.32 -10.90 2.54
N GLU A 62 -4.43 -12.23 2.51
CA GLU A 62 -3.81 -13.03 1.46
C GLU A 62 -4.34 -12.65 0.07
N GLN A 63 -5.63 -12.37 -0.06
CA GLN A 63 -6.22 -11.93 -1.33
C GLN A 63 -5.77 -10.52 -1.73
N ILE A 64 -5.57 -9.62 -0.75
CA ILE A 64 -5.06 -8.27 -1.01
C ILE A 64 -3.62 -8.37 -1.52
N LEU A 65 -2.77 -9.15 -0.86
CA LEU A 65 -1.37 -9.34 -1.27
C LEU A 65 -1.25 -9.87 -2.71
N LYS A 66 -2.10 -10.83 -3.09
CA LYS A 66 -2.13 -11.37 -4.47
C LYS A 66 -2.47 -10.31 -5.52
N LYS A 67 -3.26 -9.31 -5.15
CA LYS A 67 -3.61 -8.18 -6.03
C LYS A 67 -2.50 -7.14 -6.05
N ILE A 68 -1.87 -6.84 -4.91
CA ILE A 68 -0.71 -5.94 -4.84
C ILE A 68 0.40 -6.41 -5.78
N ILE A 69 0.71 -7.72 -5.80
CA ILE A 69 1.75 -8.29 -6.67
C ILE A 69 1.48 -8.06 -8.16
N LYS A 70 0.21 -7.90 -8.55
CA LYS A 70 -0.21 -7.71 -9.96
C LYS A 70 -0.47 -6.26 -10.32
N ALA A 71 -0.52 -5.38 -9.35
CA ALA A 71 -0.82 -3.97 -9.55
C ALA A 71 0.43 -3.18 -9.92
N ASP A 72 0.28 -2.20 -10.79
CA ASP A 72 1.32 -1.21 -11.09
C ASP A 72 1.37 -0.13 -10.01
N GLN A 73 0.22 0.14 -9.37
CA GLN A 73 0.10 1.12 -8.30
C GLN A 73 -0.77 0.58 -7.15
N LEU A 74 -0.31 0.80 -5.92
CA LEU A 74 -1.06 0.59 -4.68
C LEU A 74 -1.39 1.93 -4.03
N TRP A 75 -2.66 2.22 -3.86
CA TRP A 75 -3.14 3.37 -3.10
C TRP A 75 -3.85 2.90 -1.84
N VAL A 76 -3.37 3.34 -0.69
CA VAL A 76 -3.99 3.02 0.60
C VAL A 76 -4.73 4.23 1.13
N ILE A 77 -6.04 4.09 1.36
CA ILE A 77 -6.87 5.09 2.02
C ILE A 77 -6.96 4.71 3.50
N SER A 78 -6.60 5.63 4.40
CA SER A 78 -6.52 5.37 5.83
C SER A 78 -7.03 6.53 6.66
N ASP A 79 -7.70 6.24 7.77
CA ASP A 79 -7.85 7.18 8.85
C ASP A 79 -6.50 7.49 9.49
N THR A 80 -6.44 8.52 10.33
CA THR A 80 -5.20 8.91 11.01
C THR A 80 -5.30 8.69 12.52
N ALA A 81 -4.17 8.36 13.12
CA ALA A 81 -3.98 8.26 14.56
C ALA A 81 -2.58 8.76 14.93
N LEU A 82 -2.48 9.59 15.96
CA LEU A 82 -1.20 10.13 16.45
C LEU A 82 -0.34 10.83 15.39
N GLY A 83 -0.99 11.53 14.44
CA GLY A 83 -0.30 12.25 13.36
C GLY A 83 0.21 11.36 12.22
N PHE A 84 -0.19 10.07 12.16
CA PHE A 84 0.18 9.13 11.11
C PHE A 84 -1.05 8.32 10.65
N ILE A 85 -0.89 7.47 9.62
CA ILE A 85 -1.93 6.51 9.24
C ILE A 85 -2.24 5.59 10.41
N ASP A 86 -3.50 5.19 10.55
CA ASP A 86 -3.94 4.33 11.64
C ASP A 86 -3.40 2.89 11.49
N HIS A 87 -3.70 2.05 12.48
CA HIS A 87 -3.25 0.66 12.48
C HIS A 87 -3.81 -0.17 11.31
N LYS A 88 -5.01 0.15 10.81
CA LYS A 88 -5.60 -0.57 9.67
C LYS A 88 -4.81 -0.29 8.39
N GLY A 89 -4.58 0.98 8.08
CA GLY A 89 -3.74 1.38 6.95
C GLY A 89 -2.30 0.87 7.09
N LYS A 90 -1.74 0.96 8.31
CA LYS A 90 -0.39 0.47 8.60
C LYS A 90 -0.25 -1.04 8.38
N ASN A 91 -1.25 -1.85 8.73
CA ASN A 91 -1.24 -3.30 8.52
C ASN A 91 -1.12 -3.68 7.03
N ILE A 92 -1.67 -2.87 6.11
CA ILE A 92 -1.50 -3.11 4.67
C ILE A 92 -0.02 -3.11 4.30
N PHE A 93 0.72 -2.10 4.77
CA PHE A 93 2.15 -1.99 4.49
C PHE A 93 3.01 -2.99 5.26
N ASP A 94 2.71 -3.27 6.53
CA ASP A 94 3.51 -4.17 7.34
C ASP A 94 3.45 -5.63 6.88
N ARG A 95 2.39 -6.00 6.21
CA ARG A 95 2.18 -7.37 5.75
C ARG A 95 2.59 -7.63 4.31
N ILE A 96 3.18 -6.64 3.64
CA ILE A 96 3.67 -6.77 2.26
C ILE A 96 4.99 -7.58 2.17
N LEU A 97 5.64 -7.88 3.28
CA LEU A 97 6.93 -8.58 3.35
C LEU A 97 7.09 -9.85 2.47
N PRO A 98 6.03 -10.65 2.18
CA PRO A 98 6.16 -11.80 1.29
C PRO A 98 6.61 -11.46 -0.13
N ILE A 99 6.47 -10.21 -0.60
CA ILE A 99 6.92 -9.80 -1.94
C ILE A 99 8.44 -9.69 -2.07
N ALA A 100 9.15 -9.60 -0.95
CA ALA A 100 10.60 -9.59 -0.88
C ALA A 100 11.14 -10.96 -0.48
N THR A 101 12.43 -11.20 -0.73
CA THR A 101 13.16 -12.35 -0.24
C THR A 101 13.98 -11.98 1.00
N MET A 102 14.53 -12.98 1.70
CA MET A 102 15.49 -12.75 2.78
C MET A 102 16.87 -12.31 2.27
N TYR A 103 17.13 -12.46 0.98
CA TYR A 103 18.41 -12.09 0.37
C TYR A 103 18.53 -10.58 0.24
N LEU A 104 19.75 -10.10 0.41
CA LEU A 104 20.07 -8.68 0.36
C LEU A 104 21.01 -8.37 -0.80
N ARG A 105 20.88 -7.19 -1.36
CA ARG A 105 21.79 -6.64 -2.38
C ARG A 105 22.09 -5.17 -2.09
N PHE A 106 23.22 -4.70 -2.56
CA PHE A 106 23.50 -3.27 -2.57
C PHE A 106 22.87 -2.61 -3.82
N VAL A 107 22.20 -1.47 -3.61
CA VAL A 107 21.71 -0.59 -4.66
C VAL A 107 22.20 0.82 -4.30
N GLY A 108 23.27 1.27 -4.99
CA GLY A 108 24.05 2.43 -4.53
C GLY A 108 24.60 2.16 -3.12
N ASP A 109 24.42 3.10 -2.22
CA ASP A 109 24.88 3.02 -0.82
C ASP A 109 23.89 2.31 0.12
N GLN A 110 22.82 1.74 -0.42
CA GLN A 110 21.76 1.16 0.39
C GLN A 110 21.71 -0.35 0.24
N MET A 111 21.53 -1.04 1.37
CA MET A 111 21.25 -2.46 1.39
C MET A 111 19.73 -2.66 1.33
N ARG A 112 19.27 -3.44 0.34
CA ARG A 112 17.85 -3.70 0.08
C ARG A 112 17.59 -5.18 -0.09
N HIS A 113 16.36 -5.61 0.18
CA HIS A 113 15.92 -6.96 -0.12
C HIS A 113 15.85 -7.20 -1.64
N VAL A 114 16.20 -8.42 -2.04
CA VAL A 114 15.98 -8.85 -3.42
C VAL A 114 14.48 -9.10 -3.59
N PRO A 115 13.80 -8.50 -4.59
CA PRO A 115 12.40 -8.76 -4.89
C PRO A 115 12.18 -10.25 -5.20
N ARG A 116 10.98 -10.75 -4.87
CA ARG A 116 10.59 -12.12 -5.20
C ARG A 116 9.93 -12.22 -6.58
N TYR A 117 9.27 -11.17 -6.99
CA TYR A 117 8.49 -11.11 -8.23
C TYR A 117 9.09 -10.07 -9.16
N ASP A 118 8.94 -10.31 -10.44
CA ASP A 118 9.19 -9.30 -11.46
C ASP A 118 8.02 -8.31 -11.45
N GLY A 119 8.31 -7.04 -11.56
CA GLY A 119 7.32 -5.97 -11.46
C GLY A 119 7.59 -5.05 -10.27
N GLN A 120 7.06 -3.85 -10.38
CA GLN A 120 7.19 -2.81 -9.38
C GLN A 120 5.79 -2.26 -9.12
N THR A 121 5.45 -2.10 -7.85
CA THR A 121 4.16 -1.51 -7.45
C THR A 121 4.46 -0.18 -6.78
N ASP A 122 4.19 0.91 -7.49
CA ASP A 122 4.33 2.25 -6.93
C ASP A 122 3.29 2.48 -5.83
N VAL A 123 3.62 3.28 -4.83
CA VAL A 123 2.77 3.41 -3.64
C VAL A 123 2.36 4.84 -3.37
N GLY A 124 1.07 5.04 -3.08
CA GLY A 124 0.50 6.31 -2.65
C GLY A 124 -0.40 6.15 -1.42
N ILE A 125 -0.60 7.23 -0.69
CA ILE A 125 -1.46 7.27 0.48
C ILE A 125 -2.48 8.39 0.32
N ILE A 126 -3.73 8.09 0.67
CA ILE A 126 -4.78 9.08 0.89
C ILE A 126 -5.19 8.98 2.35
N TYR A 127 -5.20 10.09 3.07
CA TYR A 127 -5.53 10.09 4.49
C TYR A 127 -6.74 10.95 4.82
N ARG A 128 -7.45 10.54 5.85
CA ARG A 128 -8.57 11.27 6.44
C ARG A 128 -8.24 11.66 7.87
N GLY A 129 -8.29 12.94 8.16
CA GLY A 129 -7.98 13.50 9.48
C GLY A 129 -6.67 14.29 9.50
N THR A 130 -5.96 14.27 10.63
CA THR A 130 -4.72 15.06 10.82
C THR A 130 -3.49 14.17 10.69
N LEU A 131 -2.55 14.57 9.84
CA LEU A 131 -1.34 13.82 9.53
C LEU A 131 -0.12 14.75 9.56
N GLU A 132 1.01 14.25 10.07
CA GLU A 132 2.33 14.86 9.93
C GLU A 132 2.85 14.59 8.50
N ARG A 133 2.43 15.42 7.54
CA ARG A 133 2.56 15.17 6.11
C ARG A 133 4.00 14.92 5.67
N GLU A 134 4.95 15.74 6.15
CA GLU A 134 6.36 15.59 5.78
C GLU A 134 6.94 14.25 6.25
N TYR A 135 6.57 13.83 7.46
CA TYR A 135 6.98 12.53 7.99
C TYR A 135 6.38 11.38 7.16
N ALA A 136 5.07 11.43 6.89
CA ALA A 136 4.38 10.42 6.10
C ALA A 136 4.93 10.32 4.67
N GLN A 137 5.26 11.46 4.04
CA GLN A 137 5.89 11.51 2.72
C GLN A 137 7.24 10.79 2.73
N ARG A 138 8.13 11.13 3.65
CA ARG A 138 9.44 10.47 3.79
C ARG A 138 9.31 8.98 4.08
N TRP A 139 8.32 8.60 4.89
CA TRP A 139 8.06 7.19 5.18
C TRP A 139 7.59 6.43 3.94
N THR A 140 6.66 7.00 3.16
CA THR A 140 6.16 6.40 1.92
C THR A 140 7.28 6.26 0.88
N GLU A 141 8.12 7.27 0.72
CA GLU A 141 9.32 7.22 -0.13
C GLU A 141 10.26 6.09 0.30
N ARG A 142 10.44 5.91 1.61
CA ARG A 142 11.29 4.84 2.14
C ARG A 142 10.69 3.46 1.91
N CYS A 143 9.36 3.31 2.05
CA CYS A 143 8.66 2.07 1.71
C CYS A 143 8.80 1.74 0.22
N ALA A 144 8.52 2.69 -0.66
CA ALA A 144 8.64 2.53 -2.10
C ALA A 144 10.06 2.10 -2.50
N LEU A 145 11.06 2.77 -1.95
CA LEU A 145 12.45 2.47 -2.21
C LEU A 145 12.84 1.02 -1.87
N ASN A 146 12.30 0.47 -0.78
CA ASN A 146 12.54 -0.92 -0.38
C ASN A 146 11.89 -1.94 -1.33
N PHE A 147 10.89 -1.52 -2.09
CA PHE A 147 10.20 -2.35 -3.09
C PHE A 147 10.69 -2.08 -4.53
N ASP A 148 11.81 -1.37 -4.69
CA ASP A 148 12.32 -0.92 -5.99
C ASP A 148 11.28 -0.13 -6.80
N SER A 149 10.38 0.60 -6.13
CA SER A 149 9.27 1.35 -6.70
C SER A 149 9.35 2.84 -6.35
N LYS A 150 8.33 3.61 -6.70
CA LYS A 150 8.25 5.05 -6.47
C LYS A 150 7.14 5.39 -5.50
N SER A 151 7.35 6.43 -4.70
CA SER A 151 6.27 7.09 -3.97
C SER A 151 5.47 7.96 -4.93
N LEU A 152 4.15 7.78 -4.92
CA LEU A 152 3.19 8.58 -5.68
C LEU A 152 2.69 9.78 -4.86
N GLY A 153 3.12 9.89 -3.61
CA GLY A 153 2.78 10.98 -2.71
C GLY A 153 1.77 10.61 -1.61
N VAL A 154 1.48 11.62 -0.80
CA VAL A 154 0.57 11.54 0.33
C VAL A 154 -0.43 12.70 0.23
N TYR A 155 -1.72 12.38 0.14
CA TYR A 155 -2.80 13.32 -0.15
C TYR A 155 -3.88 13.29 0.94
N GLY A 156 -4.45 14.45 1.26
CA GLY A 156 -5.64 14.53 2.10
C GLY A 156 -6.91 14.11 1.33
N GLU A 157 -7.96 13.82 2.07
CA GLU A 157 -9.29 13.53 1.49
C GLU A 157 -9.89 14.70 0.70
N ASP A 158 -9.38 15.91 0.85
CA ASP A 158 -9.70 17.12 0.10
C ASP A 158 -8.86 17.28 -1.18
N GLU A 159 -7.83 16.45 -1.39
CA GLU A 159 -6.90 16.50 -2.53
C GLU A 159 -7.11 15.31 -3.50
N LEU A 160 -8.33 14.77 -3.61
CA LEU A 160 -8.60 13.58 -4.42
C LEU A 160 -8.35 13.77 -5.92
N LYS A 161 -8.50 15.00 -6.43
CA LYS A 161 -8.21 15.32 -7.84
C LYS A 161 -6.72 15.24 -8.14
N GLU A 162 -5.91 15.74 -7.24
CA GLU A 162 -4.45 15.70 -7.31
C GLU A 162 -3.95 14.26 -7.20
N ALA A 163 -4.50 13.49 -6.27
CA ALA A 163 -4.22 12.06 -6.15
C ALA A 163 -4.59 11.29 -7.44
N ALA A 164 -5.79 11.52 -7.98
CA ALA A 164 -6.25 10.86 -9.21
C ALA A 164 -5.40 11.24 -10.44
N ALA A 165 -4.81 12.42 -10.46
CA ALA A 165 -3.89 12.83 -11.54
C ALA A 165 -2.58 12.03 -11.52
N CYS A 166 -2.14 11.51 -10.36
CA CYS A 166 -0.96 10.67 -10.19
C CYS A 166 -1.25 9.17 -10.41
N MET A 167 -2.51 8.79 -10.50
CA MET A 167 -2.93 7.42 -10.79
C MET A 167 -2.86 7.17 -12.30
N SER A 168 -2.10 6.15 -12.74
CA SER A 168 -1.89 5.87 -14.18
C SER A 168 -1.86 4.38 -14.49
#